data_e810894e19f27096eb05726ae276dc08
#
_entry.id   e810894e19f27096eb05726ae276dc08
#
_cell.length_a   1.000
_cell.length_b   1.000
_cell.length_c   1.000
_cell.angle_alpha   90.00
_cell.angle_beta   90.00
_cell.angle_gamma   90.00
#
_symmetry.space_group_name_H-M   'P 1'
#
loop_
_entity.id
_entity.type
_entity.pdbx_description
1 polymer ?
#
loop_
_entity_poly.entity_id
_entity_poly.type
_entity_poly.pdbx_seq_one_letter_code
_entity_poly.pdbx_strand_id
1 'polypeptide(L)'
;MKIFQFAFYILLFIFHFSKTAEEKKEFDESNIMSDKEFIRIMNTKEKAILRSEVGIKMHLMTQEAMKITNLMNNKYLPPAELRKYMSVLIGQEVDEGFGLFPPFYTNCGKNIHLGKNVFINAGCKFQDQGGIYIGDGTFIGHNVILATLNHDLNPNSRGDMWPKPIHIGQNVWIGSGAIVLPGVNIGDNSVIAAGSVVSKDVPENSVYGVNPAKLIKNIDL
;
A
#
# COMPACT_ATOMS: atom_id res chain seq x y z
N MET A 1 1.86 31.39 -10.00
CA MET A 1 0.52 31.20 -10.60
C MET A 1 0.10 29.74 -10.78
N LYS A 2 0.97 28.73 -10.72
CA LYS A 2 0.60 27.30 -10.83
C LYS A 2 0.28 26.60 -9.50
N ILE A 3 0.69 27.16 -8.37
CA ILE A 3 0.45 26.63 -7.02
C ILE A 3 -1.00 26.87 -6.57
N PHE A 4 -1.60 28.00 -6.97
CA PHE A 4 -2.99 28.35 -6.63
C PHE A 4 -4.04 27.44 -7.29
N GLN A 5 -3.74 26.84 -8.43
CA GLN A 5 -4.68 25.96 -9.14
C GLN A 5 -4.77 24.58 -8.49
N PHE A 6 -3.72 24.13 -7.81
CA PHE A 6 -3.66 22.83 -7.15
C PHE A 6 -4.48 22.79 -5.84
N ALA A 7 -4.39 23.87 -5.04
CA ALA A 7 -5.20 24.03 -3.82
C ALA A 7 -6.71 24.05 -4.13
N PHE A 8 -7.10 24.59 -5.30
CA PHE A 8 -8.49 24.68 -5.73
C PHE A 8 -9.12 23.31 -6.05
N TYR A 9 -8.36 22.34 -6.59
CA TYR A 9 -8.86 20.98 -6.87
C TYR A 9 -8.98 20.12 -5.60
N ILE A 10 -8.10 20.30 -4.62
CA ILE A 10 -8.23 19.66 -3.30
C ILE A 10 -9.49 20.15 -2.59
N LEU A 11 -9.77 21.46 -2.64
CA LEU A 11 -11.00 22.02 -2.11
C LEU A 11 -12.26 21.45 -2.82
N LEU A 12 -12.25 21.30 -4.14
CA LEU A 12 -13.39 20.77 -4.91
C LEU A 12 -13.73 19.30 -4.54
N PHE A 13 -12.74 18.46 -4.29
CA PHE A 13 -12.98 17.08 -3.87
C PHE A 13 -13.59 17.00 -2.45
N ILE A 14 -13.19 17.90 -1.55
CA ILE A 14 -13.75 18.00 -0.20
C ILE A 14 -15.13 18.66 -0.22
N PHE A 15 -15.40 19.60 -1.13
CA PHE A 15 -16.64 20.40 -1.17
C PHE A 15 -17.79 19.78 -1.97
N HIS A 16 -17.59 18.72 -2.73
CA HIS A 16 -18.68 18.11 -3.50
C HIS A 16 -19.73 17.40 -2.62
N PHE A 17 -19.52 17.34 -1.30
CA PHE A 17 -20.45 16.73 -0.33
C PHE A 17 -21.02 17.67 0.73
N SER A 18 -20.80 18.98 0.67
CA SER A 18 -21.34 19.91 1.68
C SER A 18 -21.93 21.17 1.06
N LYS A 19 -23.25 21.27 1.03
CA LYS A 19 -23.98 22.50 0.82
C LYS A 19 -24.06 23.27 2.15
N THR A 20 -23.08 24.04 2.49
CA THR A 20 -23.22 25.24 3.34
C THR A 20 -22.00 26.13 3.13
N ALA A 21 -22.24 27.40 2.79
CA ALA A 21 -21.24 28.38 2.36
C ALA A 21 -20.60 29.15 3.55
N GLU A 22 -20.39 28.50 4.68
CA GLU A 22 -19.79 29.16 5.86
C GLU A 22 -18.65 28.29 6.41
N GLU A 23 -17.46 28.80 6.31
CA GLU A 23 -16.11 28.39 6.74
C GLU A 23 -15.16 27.96 5.62
N LYS A 24 -14.77 28.92 4.78
CA LYS A 24 -13.49 28.86 4.08
C LYS A 24 -12.37 29.14 5.10
N LYS A 25 -12.01 28.15 5.91
CA LYS A 25 -10.70 28.17 6.55
C LYS A 25 -9.67 27.92 5.46
N GLU A 26 -8.83 28.92 5.20
CA GLU A 26 -7.65 28.79 4.33
C GLU A 26 -6.81 27.63 4.90
N PHE A 27 -6.64 26.57 4.11
CA PHE A 27 -5.94 25.36 4.55
C PHE A 27 -4.44 25.65 4.56
N ASP A 28 -3.87 25.78 5.76
CA ASP A 28 -2.44 26.01 5.97
C ASP A 28 -1.68 24.67 5.95
N GLU A 29 -0.98 24.42 4.84
CA GLU A 29 -0.15 23.20 4.67
C GLU A 29 0.97 23.10 5.71
N SER A 30 1.37 24.21 6.34
CA SER A 30 2.44 24.23 7.34
C SER A 30 2.05 23.53 8.66
N ASN A 31 0.77 23.33 8.91
CA ASN A 31 0.22 22.73 10.12
C ASN A 31 -0.19 21.25 9.94
N ILE A 32 0.11 20.64 8.78
CA ILE A 32 -0.24 19.23 8.54
C ILE A 32 0.77 18.33 9.26
N MET A 33 0.25 17.24 9.85
CA MET A 33 1.09 16.24 10.51
C MET A 33 2.21 15.71 9.60
N SER A 34 3.33 15.32 10.19
CA SER A 34 4.45 14.71 9.47
C SER A 34 4.10 13.32 8.91
N ASP A 35 4.84 12.85 7.90
CA ASP A 35 4.70 11.47 7.38
C ASP A 35 4.88 10.44 8.51
N LYS A 36 5.85 10.65 9.39
CA LYS A 36 6.12 9.78 10.53
C LYS A 36 4.94 9.70 11.49
N GLU A 37 4.32 10.82 11.79
CA GLU A 37 3.15 10.88 12.66
C GLU A 37 1.94 10.20 12.01
N PHE A 38 1.70 10.44 10.70
CA PHE A 38 0.67 9.76 9.95
C PHE A 38 0.83 8.23 10.00
N ILE A 39 2.04 7.73 9.70
CA ILE A 39 2.34 6.29 9.76
C ILE A 39 2.12 5.74 11.17
N ARG A 40 2.54 6.48 12.20
CA ARG A 40 2.31 6.09 13.60
C ARG A 40 0.82 5.91 13.90
N ILE A 41 -0.01 6.85 13.46
CA ILE A 41 -1.47 6.79 13.65
C ILE A 41 -2.05 5.60 12.88
N MET A 42 -1.69 5.42 11.61
CA MET A 42 -2.19 4.31 10.79
C MET A 42 -1.80 2.94 11.35
N ASN A 43 -0.64 2.86 12.02
CA ASN A 43 -0.17 1.62 12.65
C ASN A 43 -0.86 1.32 14.01
N THR A 44 -1.62 2.24 14.60
CA THR A 44 -2.45 1.96 15.79
C THR A 44 -3.62 1.02 15.49
N LYS A 45 -3.95 0.82 14.22
CA LYS A 45 -5.11 0.04 13.74
C LYS A 45 -6.47 0.63 14.15
N GLU A 46 -6.48 1.85 14.64
CA GLU A 46 -7.69 2.59 14.93
C GLU A 46 -8.35 3.12 13.67
N LYS A 47 -9.62 3.46 13.78
CA LYS A 47 -10.41 4.02 12.67
C LYS A 47 -9.83 5.33 12.18
N ALA A 48 -9.43 5.38 10.92
CA ALA A 48 -9.00 6.60 10.24
C ALA A 48 -10.21 7.34 9.65
N ILE A 49 -10.49 8.53 10.16
CA ILE A 49 -11.63 9.34 9.74
C ILE A 49 -11.26 10.12 8.48
N LEU A 50 -12.00 9.92 7.38
CA LEU A 50 -11.69 10.55 6.09
C LEU A 50 -11.71 12.08 6.16
N ARG A 51 -12.66 12.66 6.91
CA ARG A 51 -12.83 14.12 7.04
C ARG A 51 -12.04 14.71 8.22
N SER A 52 -10.83 14.22 8.44
CA SER A 52 -9.91 14.66 9.49
C SER A 52 -8.57 15.04 8.89
N GLU A 53 -7.66 15.55 9.71
CA GLU A 53 -6.27 15.79 9.31
C GLU A 53 -5.60 14.53 8.77
N VAL A 54 -5.91 13.35 9.31
CA VAL A 54 -5.43 12.05 8.81
C VAL A 54 -5.87 11.81 7.37
N GLY A 55 -7.13 12.07 7.04
CA GLY A 55 -7.64 11.92 5.66
C GLY A 55 -6.99 12.88 4.67
N ILE A 56 -6.75 14.11 5.08
CA ILE A 56 -6.03 15.10 4.28
C ILE A 56 -4.60 14.65 4.04
N LYS A 57 -3.88 14.26 5.10
CA LYS A 57 -2.52 13.75 4.99
C LYS A 57 -2.43 12.53 4.09
N MET A 58 -3.36 11.60 4.22
CA MET A 58 -3.45 10.42 3.34
C MET A 58 -3.54 10.82 1.87
N HIS A 59 -4.38 11.80 1.54
CA HIS A 59 -4.50 12.30 0.16
C HIS A 59 -3.17 12.90 -0.34
N LEU A 60 -2.50 13.73 0.45
CA LEU A 60 -1.22 14.33 0.08
C LEU A 60 -0.13 13.28 -0.16
N MET A 61 -0.02 12.29 0.71
CA MET A 61 0.93 11.20 0.53
C MET A 61 0.62 10.38 -0.74
N THR A 62 -0.67 10.19 -1.05
CA THR A 62 -1.07 9.52 -2.31
C THR A 62 -0.61 10.33 -3.53
N GLN A 63 -0.76 11.66 -3.51
CA GLN A 63 -0.27 12.50 -4.61
C GLN A 63 1.25 12.42 -4.77
N GLU A 64 2.00 12.39 -3.67
CA GLU A 64 3.46 12.20 -3.72
C GLU A 64 3.85 10.82 -4.28
N ALA A 65 3.21 9.76 -3.80
CA ALA A 65 3.44 8.41 -4.32
C ALA A 65 3.13 8.32 -5.83
N MET A 66 2.04 8.94 -6.29
CA MET A 66 1.68 8.99 -7.71
C MET A 66 2.73 9.71 -8.56
N LYS A 67 3.33 10.80 -8.07
CA LYS A 67 4.42 11.49 -8.80
C LYS A 67 5.61 10.55 -9.02
N ILE A 68 6.03 9.82 -7.97
CA ILE A 68 7.18 8.92 -8.03
C ILE A 68 6.85 7.71 -8.92
N THR A 69 5.72 7.06 -8.71
CA THR A 69 5.32 5.89 -9.49
C THR A 69 5.10 6.23 -10.97
N ASN A 70 4.63 7.43 -11.29
CA ASN A 70 4.53 7.91 -12.67
C ASN A 70 5.91 7.97 -13.35
N LEU A 71 6.96 8.42 -12.64
CA LEU A 71 8.32 8.42 -13.16
C LEU A 71 8.86 7.01 -13.37
N MET A 72 8.52 6.08 -12.47
CA MET A 72 8.93 4.68 -12.57
C MET A 72 8.24 3.93 -13.72
N ASN A 73 6.98 4.25 -13.98
CA ASN A 73 6.12 3.44 -14.85
C ASN A 73 6.12 3.88 -16.33
N ASN A 74 6.47 5.13 -16.63
CA ASN A 74 6.25 5.71 -17.96
C ASN A 74 7.52 5.83 -18.82
N LYS A 75 8.64 5.28 -18.37
CA LYS A 75 9.89 5.21 -19.15
C LYS A 75 10.68 3.97 -18.77
N TYR A 76 11.57 3.53 -19.67
CA TYR A 76 12.54 2.51 -19.31
C TYR A 76 13.54 3.08 -18.30
N LEU A 77 13.74 2.36 -17.20
CA LEU A 77 14.74 2.63 -16.17
C LEU A 77 15.59 1.36 -15.96
N PRO A 78 16.92 1.48 -15.95
CA PRO A 78 17.81 0.38 -15.54
C PRO A 78 17.50 -0.04 -14.08
N PRO A 79 17.78 -1.31 -13.69
CA PRO A 79 17.48 -1.80 -12.34
C PRO A 79 18.03 -0.94 -11.21
N ALA A 80 19.23 -0.41 -11.36
CA ALA A 80 19.85 0.48 -10.35
C ALA A 80 19.07 1.81 -10.17
N GLU A 81 18.51 2.36 -11.23
CA GLU A 81 17.68 3.56 -11.14
C GLU A 81 16.30 3.24 -10.54
N LEU A 82 15.70 2.11 -10.90
CA LEU A 82 14.44 1.65 -10.27
C LEU A 82 14.59 1.49 -8.76
N ARG A 83 15.73 0.91 -8.29
CA ARG A 83 16.03 0.83 -6.86
C ARG A 83 16.10 2.20 -6.19
N LYS A 84 16.72 3.19 -6.83
CA LYS A 84 16.77 4.58 -6.30
C LYS A 84 15.37 5.18 -6.18
N TYR A 85 14.54 5.06 -7.21
CA TYR A 85 13.16 5.55 -7.14
C TYR A 85 12.34 4.82 -6.07
N MET A 86 12.51 3.50 -5.94
CA MET A 86 11.85 2.72 -4.90
C MET A 86 12.30 3.16 -3.50
N SER A 87 13.61 3.40 -3.30
CA SER A 87 14.14 3.92 -2.03
C SER A 87 13.55 5.29 -1.67
N VAL A 88 13.42 6.18 -2.65
CA VAL A 88 12.75 7.47 -2.45
C VAL A 88 11.27 7.27 -2.11
N LEU A 89 10.58 6.38 -2.81
CA LEU A 89 9.16 6.10 -2.62
C LEU A 89 8.88 5.58 -1.20
N ILE A 90 9.65 4.59 -0.74
CA ILE A 90 9.43 3.99 0.58
C ILE A 90 10.14 4.73 1.73
N GLY A 91 11.02 5.68 1.41
CA GLY A 91 11.75 6.49 2.41
C GLY A 91 12.88 5.76 3.14
N GLN A 92 13.34 4.63 2.60
CA GLN A 92 14.49 3.86 3.09
C GLN A 92 15.22 3.20 1.93
N GLU A 93 16.51 2.93 2.08
CA GLU A 93 17.26 2.21 1.05
C GLU A 93 16.72 0.79 0.86
N VAL A 94 16.55 0.39 -0.41
CA VAL A 94 16.26 -1.00 -0.76
C VAL A 94 17.58 -1.76 -0.95
N ASP A 95 17.53 -3.05 -0.65
CA ASP A 95 18.66 -3.97 -0.82
C ASP A 95 19.13 -4.03 -2.29
N GLU A 96 20.44 -4.29 -2.51
CA GLU A 96 20.99 -4.38 -3.86
C GLU A 96 20.40 -5.51 -4.69
N GLY A 97 19.94 -6.58 -4.04
CA GLY A 97 19.22 -7.71 -4.65
C GLY A 97 17.76 -7.44 -4.92
N PHE A 98 17.22 -6.26 -4.53
CA PHE A 98 15.83 -5.92 -4.84
C PHE A 98 15.59 -5.80 -6.34
N GLY A 99 14.54 -6.45 -6.82
CA GLY A 99 14.08 -6.40 -8.20
C GLY A 99 12.64 -5.93 -8.34
N LEU A 100 12.40 -5.07 -9.33
CA LEU A 100 11.06 -4.59 -9.67
C LEU A 100 10.88 -4.54 -11.17
N PHE A 101 9.74 -5.05 -11.66
CA PHE A 101 9.29 -4.82 -13.02
C PHE A 101 8.08 -3.88 -13.02
N PRO A 102 8.20 -2.68 -13.62
CA PRO A 102 7.07 -1.77 -13.79
C PRO A 102 5.98 -2.35 -14.70
N PRO A 103 4.71 -1.84 -14.61
CA PRO A 103 4.28 -0.79 -13.71
C PRO A 103 4.06 -1.26 -12.26
N PHE A 104 4.31 -0.37 -11.31
CA PHE A 104 4.03 -0.57 -9.89
C PHE A 104 3.18 0.59 -9.36
N TYR A 105 2.22 0.29 -8.51
CA TYR A 105 1.31 1.29 -7.94
C TYR A 105 1.23 1.17 -6.42
N THR A 106 1.22 2.30 -5.75
CA THR A 106 1.01 2.37 -4.31
C THR A 106 0.30 3.66 -3.92
N ASN A 107 -0.34 3.67 -2.74
CA ASN A 107 -1.08 4.82 -2.25
C ASN A 107 -0.26 5.73 -1.33
N CYS A 108 0.72 5.21 -0.63
CA CYS A 108 1.54 5.99 0.31
C CYS A 108 3.04 5.81 0.02
N GLY A 109 3.48 4.59 -0.21
CA GLY A 109 4.86 4.20 -0.35
C GLY A 109 5.58 4.10 1.00
N LYS A 110 5.43 5.10 1.87
CA LYS A 110 6.19 5.24 3.12
C LYS A 110 5.91 4.17 4.19
N ASN A 111 4.85 3.37 4.03
CA ASN A 111 4.54 2.27 4.94
C ASN A 111 4.74 0.89 4.30
N ILE A 112 5.63 0.82 3.30
CA ILE A 112 6.14 -0.42 2.72
C ILE A 112 7.52 -0.71 3.31
N HIS A 113 7.70 -1.90 3.86
CA HIS A 113 8.93 -2.39 4.47
C HIS A 113 9.39 -3.65 3.73
N LEU A 114 10.56 -3.59 3.12
CA LEU A 114 11.11 -4.66 2.30
C LEU A 114 12.35 -5.25 2.95
N GLY A 115 12.40 -6.56 3.00
CA GLY A 115 13.61 -7.33 3.30
C GLY A 115 14.58 -7.37 2.13
N LYS A 116 15.60 -8.22 2.22
CA LYS A 116 16.62 -8.42 1.21
C LYS A 116 16.14 -9.34 0.09
N ASN A 117 16.65 -9.16 -1.13
CA ASN A 117 16.38 -10.01 -2.28
C ASN A 117 14.88 -10.17 -2.60
N VAL A 118 14.05 -9.18 -2.28
CA VAL A 118 12.63 -9.18 -2.63
C VAL A 118 12.47 -8.87 -4.12
N PHE A 119 11.60 -9.62 -4.79
CA PHE A 119 11.26 -9.36 -6.20
C PHE A 119 9.75 -9.09 -6.35
N ILE A 120 9.42 -7.99 -7.02
CA ILE A 120 8.04 -7.58 -7.32
C ILE A 120 7.85 -7.53 -8.85
N ASN A 121 6.92 -8.32 -9.36
CA ASN A 121 6.62 -8.38 -10.78
C ASN A 121 5.63 -7.28 -11.21
N ALA A 122 5.47 -7.12 -12.52
CA ALA A 122 4.71 -6.04 -13.12
C ALA A 122 3.21 -6.04 -12.75
N GLY A 123 2.65 -4.84 -12.63
CA GLY A 123 1.23 -4.63 -12.40
C GLY A 123 0.77 -4.69 -10.95
N CYS A 124 1.69 -4.87 -10.00
CA CYS A 124 1.34 -4.96 -8.59
C CYS A 124 0.79 -3.64 -8.03
N LYS A 125 -0.18 -3.76 -7.11
CA LYS A 125 -0.88 -2.64 -6.47
C LYS A 125 -0.88 -2.81 -4.96
N PHE A 126 -0.18 -1.91 -4.28
CA PHE A 126 -0.06 -1.94 -2.82
C PHE A 126 -0.83 -0.77 -2.21
N GLN A 127 -1.92 -1.07 -1.51
CA GLN A 127 -2.62 -0.10 -0.66
C GLN A 127 -1.98 -0.18 0.73
N ASP A 128 -0.91 0.58 0.92
CA ASP A 128 0.06 0.38 1.99
C ASP A 128 -0.14 1.25 3.23
N GLN A 129 -1.17 2.08 3.30
CA GLN A 129 -1.36 3.00 4.43
C GLN A 129 -1.42 2.28 5.79
N GLY A 130 -1.95 1.05 5.85
CA GLY A 130 -2.00 0.24 7.07
C GLY A 130 -0.74 -0.57 7.36
N GLY A 131 0.29 -0.47 6.52
CA GLY A 131 1.57 -1.17 6.64
C GLY A 131 1.65 -2.48 5.85
N ILE A 132 2.70 -2.60 5.03
CA ILE A 132 3.04 -3.83 4.28
C ILE A 132 4.48 -4.20 4.63
N TYR A 133 4.65 -5.39 5.17
CA TYR A 133 5.94 -5.93 5.59
C TYR A 133 6.23 -7.19 4.79
N ILE A 134 7.36 -7.22 4.07
CA ILE A 134 7.75 -8.32 3.18
C ILE A 134 9.14 -8.81 3.59
N GLY A 135 9.23 -10.08 3.97
CA GLY A 135 10.47 -10.72 4.40
C GLY A 135 11.43 -11.04 3.26
N ASP A 136 12.65 -11.41 3.63
CA ASP A 136 13.76 -11.69 2.72
C ASP A 136 13.42 -12.80 1.69
N GLY A 137 13.93 -12.66 0.48
CA GLY A 137 13.80 -13.68 -0.57
C GLY A 137 12.39 -13.90 -1.12
N THR A 138 11.44 -13.06 -0.78
CA THR A 138 10.04 -13.21 -1.20
C THR A 138 9.83 -12.75 -2.64
N PHE A 139 9.06 -13.55 -3.41
CA PHE A 139 8.68 -13.27 -4.79
C PHE A 139 7.19 -12.93 -4.91
N ILE A 140 6.91 -11.75 -5.47
CA ILE A 140 5.55 -11.27 -5.74
C ILE A 140 5.28 -11.38 -7.25
N GLY A 141 4.30 -12.17 -7.62
CA GLY A 141 3.87 -12.39 -9.01
C GLY A 141 3.19 -11.18 -9.64
N HIS A 142 2.90 -11.27 -10.93
CA HIS A 142 2.24 -10.18 -11.68
C HIS A 142 0.85 -9.85 -11.10
N ASN A 143 0.49 -8.57 -11.14
CA ASN A 143 -0.86 -8.09 -10.78
C ASN A 143 -1.32 -8.49 -9.37
N VAL A 144 -0.42 -8.71 -8.44
CA VAL A 144 -0.77 -8.97 -7.03
C VAL A 144 -1.30 -7.68 -6.40
N ILE A 145 -2.35 -7.83 -5.58
CA ILE A 145 -2.95 -6.74 -4.81
C ILE A 145 -2.74 -7.03 -3.32
N LEU A 146 -2.09 -6.09 -2.63
CA LEU A 146 -1.99 -6.09 -1.17
C LEU A 146 -2.83 -4.92 -0.65
N ALA A 147 -3.95 -5.22 0.03
CA ALA A 147 -4.87 -4.21 0.54
C ALA A 147 -4.81 -4.17 2.06
N THR A 148 -4.46 -3.02 2.64
CA THR A 148 -4.34 -2.86 4.10
C THR A 148 -5.49 -2.07 4.73
N LEU A 149 -6.47 -1.62 3.93
CA LEU A 149 -7.61 -0.84 4.42
C LEU A 149 -8.94 -1.52 4.12
N ASN A 150 -9.84 -1.48 5.09
CA ASN A 150 -11.26 -1.70 4.89
C ASN A 150 -12.02 -0.39 5.12
N HIS A 151 -13.09 -0.14 4.37
CA HIS A 151 -14.03 0.94 4.64
C HIS A 151 -15.03 0.55 5.73
N ASP A 152 -15.60 1.56 6.39
CA ASP A 152 -16.68 1.34 7.34
C ASP A 152 -17.90 0.74 6.62
N LEU A 153 -18.53 -0.26 7.26
CA LEU A 153 -19.70 -0.91 6.68
C LEU A 153 -20.96 -0.01 6.73
N ASN A 154 -21.01 0.93 7.68
CA ASN A 154 -22.07 1.91 7.76
C ASN A 154 -22.00 2.89 6.57
N PRO A 155 -23.05 3.02 5.73
CA PRO A 155 -23.01 3.92 4.57
C PRO A 155 -22.81 5.39 4.94
N ASN A 156 -23.21 5.82 6.14
CA ASN A 156 -23.04 7.21 6.60
C ASN A 156 -21.59 7.55 6.98
N SER A 157 -20.78 6.54 7.28
CA SER A 157 -19.35 6.65 7.60
C SER A 157 -18.47 5.82 6.64
N ARG A 158 -18.99 5.47 5.46
CA ARG A 158 -18.30 4.63 4.46
C ARG A 158 -16.93 5.17 4.04
N GLY A 159 -16.71 6.48 4.14
CA GLY A 159 -15.45 7.12 3.86
C GLY A 159 -14.36 6.83 4.89
N ASP A 160 -14.74 6.49 6.12
CA ASP A 160 -13.79 6.15 7.16
C ASP A 160 -13.19 4.76 6.92
N MET A 161 -11.97 4.56 7.39
CA MET A 161 -11.18 3.35 7.06
C MET A 161 -10.62 2.70 8.30
N TRP A 162 -10.49 1.37 8.24
CA TRP A 162 -9.89 0.54 9.26
C TRP A 162 -8.57 -0.03 8.72
N PRO A 163 -7.41 0.53 9.11
CA PRO A 163 -6.12 0.01 8.70
C PRO A 163 -5.77 -1.28 9.45
N LYS A 164 -5.22 -2.25 8.72
CA LYS A 164 -4.64 -3.48 9.29
C LYS A 164 -3.43 -3.88 8.46
N PRO A 165 -2.26 -4.08 9.07
CA PRO A 165 -1.05 -4.41 8.36
C PRO A 165 -1.13 -5.80 7.72
N ILE A 166 -0.38 -5.96 6.63
CA ILE A 166 -0.10 -7.25 6.01
C ILE A 166 1.35 -7.61 6.32
N HIS A 167 1.57 -8.81 6.84
CA HIS A 167 2.90 -9.37 7.06
C HIS A 167 3.11 -10.58 6.16
N ILE A 168 4.16 -10.55 5.37
CA ILE A 168 4.60 -11.63 4.48
C ILE A 168 5.98 -12.06 4.96
N GLY A 169 6.13 -13.33 5.30
CA GLY A 169 7.35 -13.92 5.80
C GLY A 169 8.48 -13.97 4.77
N GLN A 170 9.53 -14.71 5.12
CA GLN A 170 10.70 -14.94 4.26
C GLN A 170 10.39 -16.04 3.24
N ASN A 171 11.07 -15.99 2.06
CA ASN A 171 10.97 -16.99 1.00
C ASN A 171 9.54 -17.33 0.58
N VAL A 172 8.61 -16.40 0.72
CA VAL A 172 7.22 -16.57 0.28
C VAL A 172 7.13 -16.38 -1.22
N TRP A 173 6.32 -17.21 -1.88
CA TRP A 173 5.95 -17.00 -3.28
C TRP A 173 4.46 -16.66 -3.41
N ILE A 174 4.15 -15.45 -3.82
CA ILE A 174 2.77 -15.03 -4.12
C ILE A 174 2.55 -15.13 -5.62
N GLY A 175 1.68 -16.05 -6.02
CA GLY A 175 1.30 -16.28 -7.43
C GLY A 175 0.58 -15.08 -8.05
N SER A 176 0.69 -14.96 -9.37
CA SER A 176 0.13 -13.84 -10.13
C SER A 176 -1.37 -13.67 -9.92
N GLY A 177 -1.83 -12.42 -9.80
CA GLY A 177 -3.23 -12.07 -9.61
C GLY A 177 -3.81 -12.40 -8.24
N ALA A 178 -3.00 -12.83 -7.28
CA ALA A 178 -3.47 -13.03 -5.91
C ALA A 178 -3.82 -11.70 -5.23
N ILE A 179 -4.79 -11.75 -4.33
CA ILE A 179 -5.25 -10.62 -3.52
C ILE A 179 -5.08 -10.99 -2.04
N VAL A 180 -4.36 -10.16 -1.29
CA VAL A 180 -4.20 -10.32 0.16
C VAL A 180 -4.98 -9.22 0.87
N LEU A 181 -5.87 -9.62 1.79
CA LEU A 181 -6.78 -8.72 2.49
C LEU A 181 -6.16 -8.15 3.78
N PRO A 182 -6.73 -7.06 4.32
CA PRO A 182 -6.18 -6.37 5.48
C PRO A 182 -6.04 -7.26 6.71
N GLY A 183 -4.86 -7.22 7.32
CA GLY A 183 -4.56 -7.91 8.58
C GLY A 183 -4.05 -9.34 8.43
N VAL A 184 -3.82 -9.82 7.21
CA VAL A 184 -3.34 -11.18 6.93
C VAL A 184 -1.85 -11.28 7.22
N ASN A 185 -1.47 -12.39 7.88
CA ASN A 185 -0.09 -12.84 8.03
C ASN A 185 0.14 -14.08 7.16
N ILE A 186 1.20 -14.08 6.36
CA ILE A 186 1.64 -15.22 5.55
C ILE A 186 2.98 -15.69 6.10
N GLY A 187 3.01 -16.93 6.60
CA GLY A 187 4.20 -17.53 7.21
C GLY A 187 5.31 -17.83 6.20
N ASP A 188 6.52 -18.03 6.73
CA ASP A 188 7.72 -18.28 5.94
C ASP A 188 7.58 -19.49 5.00
N ASN A 189 8.29 -19.45 3.87
CA ASN A 189 8.36 -20.52 2.86
C ASN A 189 7.00 -20.88 2.24
N SER A 190 5.94 -20.11 2.47
CA SER A 190 4.61 -20.42 1.97
C SER A 190 4.42 -20.01 0.52
N VAL A 191 3.49 -20.66 -0.15
CA VAL A 191 3.10 -20.35 -1.52
C VAL A 191 1.62 -20.00 -1.57
N ILE A 192 1.30 -18.85 -2.17
CA ILE A 192 -0.06 -18.48 -2.52
C ILE A 192 -0.26 -18.75 -4.02
N ALA A 193 -1.19 -19.64 -4.35
CA ALA A 193 -1.49 -19.97 -5.73
C ALA A 193 -2.04 -18.76 -6.49
N ALA A 194 -1.80 -18.73 -7.81
CA ALA A 194 -2.26 -17.64 -8.67
C ALA A 194 -3.80 -17.44 -8.59
N GLY A 195 -4.25 -16.18 -8.64
CA GLY A 195 -5.66 -15.82 -8.59
C GLY A 195 -6.37 -16.04 -7.25
N SER A 196 -5.64 -16.34 -6.18
CA SER A 196 -6.23 -16.59 -4.87
C SER A 196 -6.62 -15.33 -4.13
N VAL A 197 -7.66 -15.40 -3.28
CA VAL A 197 -8.03 -14.33 -2.35
C VAL A 197 -7.74 -14.78 -0.92
N VAL A 198 -6.68 -14.21 -0.32
CA VAL A 198 -6.21 -14.57 1.02
C VAL A 198 -6.88 -13.65 2.03
N SER A 199 -7.82 -14.19 2.81
CA SER A 199 -8.62 -13.48 3.80
C SER A 199 -8.36 -13.91 5.24
N LYS A 200 -7.46 -14.86 5.46
CA LYS A 200 -7.04 -15.38 6.76
C LYS A 200 -5.55 -15.68 6.73
N ASP A 201 -4.96 -15.77 7.91
CA ASP A 201 -3.55 -16.12 8.06
C ASP A 201 -3.21 -17.45 7.39
N VAL A 202 -2.01 -17.50 6.84
CA VAL A 202 -1.43 -18.67 6.17
C VAL A 202 -0.25 -19.16 7.01
N PRO A 203 -0.27 -20.40 7.51
CA PRO A 203 0.86 -20.99 8.23
C PRO A 203 2.12 -21.07 7.36
N GLU A 204 3.27 -21.12 7.99
CA GLU A 204 4.54 -21.40 7.32
C GLU A 204 4.53 -22.76 6.61
N ASN A 205 5.41 -22.91 5.62
CA ASN A 205 5.63 -24.18 4.90
C ASN A 205 4.34 -24.76 4.30
N SER A 206 3.48 -23.92 3.72
CA SER A 206 2.18 -24.34 3.20
C SER A 206 1.84 -23.72 1.85
N VAL A 207 1.05 -24.44 1.06
CA VAL A 207 0.47 -23.95 -0.20
C VAL A 207 -1.00 -23.65 0.02
N TYR A 208 -1.40 -22.41 -0.19
CA TYR A 208 -2.79 -21.94 -0.11
C TYR A 208 -3.28 -21.48 -1.47
N GLY A 209 -4.56 -21.72 -1.77
CA GLY A 209 -5.13 -21.32 -3.05
C GLY A 209 -6.64 -21.23 -3.05
N VAL A 210 -7.20 -20.84 -4.17
CA VAL A 210 -8.61 -20.59 -4.48
C VAL A 210 -9.18 -19.31 -3.83
N ASN A 211 -10.48 -19.07 -3.95
CA ASN A 211 -11.21 -17.93 -3.37
C ASN A 211 -12.43 -18.43 -2.56
N PRO A 212 -12.48 -18.24 -1.22
CA PRO A 212 -11.38 -17.77 -0.38
C PRO A 212 -10.25 -18.80 -0.29
N ALA A 213 -9.01 -18.36 -0.06
CA ALA A 213 -7.84 -19.23 0.01
C ALA A 213 -7.95 -20.26 1.14
N LYS A 214 -7.61 -21.51 0.81
CA LYS A 214 -7.59 -22.66 1.71
C LYS A 214 -6.30 -23.44 1.54
N LEU A 215 -5.93 -24.22 2.55
CA LEU A 215 -4.80 -25.14 2.47
C LEU A 215 -4.99 -26.13 1.31
N ILE A 216 -4.00 -26.22 0.43
CA ILE A 216 -3.91 -27.22 -0.64
C ILE A 216 -3.01 -28.37 -0.19
N LYS A 217 -1.82 -28.05 0.33
CA LYS A 217 -0.86 -29.00 0.87
C LYS A 217 0.18 -28.32 1.76
N ASN A 218 0.85 -29.09 2.58
CA ASN A 218 2.07 -28.67 3.25
C ASN A 218 3.28 -28.83 2.32
N ILE A 219 4.36 -28.09 2.62
CA ILE A 219 5.64 -28.18 1.93
C ILE A 219 6.60 -28.92 2.85
N ASP A 220 7.11 -30.05 2.40
CA ASP A 220 8.14 -30.80 3.10
C ASP A 220 9.50 -30.17 2.77
N LEU A 221 10.24 -29.70 3.78
CA LEU A 221 11.56 -29.08 3.69
C LEU A 221 12.66 -30.04 4.11
#